data_ba6bcbfefbb2c268ca43d8e418187b9f
#
_entry.id   ba6bcbfefbb2c268ca43d8e418187b9f
#
_cell.length_a   1.000
_cell.length_b   1.000
_cell.length_c   1.000
_cell.angle_alpha   90.00
_cell.angle_beta   90.00
_cell.angle_gamma   90.00
#
_symmetry.space_group_name_H-M   'P 1'
#
loop_
_entity.id
_entity.type
_entity.pdbx_description
1 polymer ?
#
loop_
_entity_poly.entity_id
_entity_poly.type
_entity_poly.pdbx_seq_one_letter_code
_entity_poly.pdbx_strand_id
1 'polypeptide(L)'
;YLADLAQGLAESYANITTTVINEQQMQALGMNAYLAVSRGSENPAYLSVIEYKNHPNPAAKPIVLVGKGLTFVSGGISIKPSEAMDEMKYDMGGAASVYGTMKAIAEMQLPLNVIGVLAGCENMPDGNAYRPGDILTTMSGLTVEVLNTDAEGRLVLCDTLTYVERFEPELV
;
A
#
# COMPACT_ATOMS: atom_id res chain seq x y z
N TYR A 1 3.17 -12.18 -2.92
CA TYR A 1 1.86 -12.74 -2.54
C TYR A 1 0.72 -11.71 -2.69
N LEU A 2 0.72 -10.55 -1.99
CA LEU A 2 -0.36 -9.54 -2.15
C LEU A 2 -0.50 -9.04 -3.58
N ALA A 3 0.61 -8.81 -4.28
CA ALA A 3 0.63 -8.42 -5.67
C ALA A 3 0.04 -9.51 -6.59
N ASP A 4 0.39 -10.77 -6.36
CA ASP A 4 -0.13 -11.90 -7.14
C ASP A 4 -1.64 -12.08 -6.93
N LEU A 5 -2.12 -11.92 -5.68
CA LEU A 5 -3.55 -11.92 -5.39
C LEU A 5 -4.29 -10.80 -6.14
N ALA A 6 -3.71 -9.59 -6.16
CA ALA A 6 -4.29 -8.45 -6.87
C ALA A 6 -4.36 -8.71 -8.40
N GLN A 7 -3.32 -9.30 -8.98
CA GLN A 7 -3.30 -9.69 -10.39
C GLN A 7 -4.34 -10.79 -10.70
N GLY A 8 -4.49 -11.78 -9.80
CA GLY A 8 -5.49 -12.83 -9.93
C GLY A 8 -6.94 -12.34 -9.99
N LEU A 9 -7.24 -11.16 -9.40
CA LEU A 9 -8.56 -10.54 -9.57
C LEU A 9 -8.79 -10.07 -11.01
N ALA A 10 -7.79 -9.47 -11.65
CA ALA A 10 -7.90 -9.05 -13.05
C ALA A 10 -8.03 -10.23 -14.01
N GLU A 11 -7.46 -11.39 -13.68
CA GLU A 11 -7.64 -12.61 -14.45
C GLU A 11 -9.04 -13.21 -14.28
N SER A 12 -9.66 -12.99 -13.12
CA SER A 12 -10.95 -13.60 -12.75
C SER A 12 -12.16 -12.74 -13.14
N TYR A 13 -12.01 -11.43 -13.26
CA TYR A 13 -13.12 -10.50 -13.48
C TYR A 13 -12.83 -9.52 -14.61
N ALA A 14 -13.63 -9.53 -15.66
CA ALA A 14 -13.43 -8.74 -16.89
C ALA A 14 -13.46 -7.20 -16.68
N ASN A 15 -14.10 -6.73 -15.63
CA ASN A 15 -14.20 -5.31 -15.26
C ASN A 15 -13.18 -4.88 -14.19
N ILE A 16 -12.20 -5.75 -13.92
CA ILE A 16 -11.04 -5.42 -13.09
C ILE A 16 -9.79 -5.33 -13.96
N THR A 17 -9.01 -4.29 -13.72
CA THR A 17 -7.61 -4.20 -14.17
C THR A 17 -6.71 -4.00 -12.96
N THR A 18 -5.50 -4.57 -12.99
CA THR A 18 -4.53 -4.45 -11.90
C THR A 18 -3.21 -3.94 -12.43
N THR A 19 -2.69 -2.91 -11.77
CA THR A 19 -1.33 -2.39 -11.97
C THR A 19 -0.51 -2.65 -10.72
N VAL A 20 0.66 -3.26 -10.87
CA VAL A 20 1.62 -3.49 -9.78
C VAL A 20 2.83 -2.59 -10.01
N ILE A 21 3.10 -1.73 -9.04
CA ILE A 21 4.20 -0.75 -9.06
C ILE A 21 5.31 -1.30 -8.18
N ASN A 22 6.49 -1.49 -8.78
CA ASN A 22 7.68 -1.97 -8.09
C ASN A 22 8.51 -0.80 -7.48
N GLU A 23 9.55 -1.12 -6.74
CA GLU A 23 10.41 -0.14 -6.07
C GLU A 23 11.08 0.85 -7.02
N GLN A 24 11.52 0.41 -8.20
CA GLN A 24 12.11 1.31 -9.20
C GLN A 24 11.09 2.33 -9.71
N GLN A 25 9.86 1.90 -9.92
CA GLN A 25 8.76 2.79 -10.32
C GLN A 25 8.36 3.73 -9.18
N MET A 26 8.32 3.23 -7.92
CA MET A 26 8.09 4.06 -6.74
C MET A 26 9.16 5.13 -6.59
N GLN A 27 10.42 4.79 -6.83
CA GLN A 27 11.54 5.74 -6.79
C GLN A 27 11.36 6.84 -7.84
N ALA A 28 10.98 6.49 -9.06
CA ALA A 28 10.72 7.45 -10.13
C ALA A 28 9.52 8.37 -9.80
N LEU A 29 8.57 7.91 -8.99
CA LEU A 29 7.42 8.66 -8.51
C LEU A 29 7.72 9.51 -7.26
N GLY A 30 8.90 9.38 -6.66
CA GLY A 30 9.27 10.09 -5.44
C GLY A 30 8.62 9.55 -4.17
N MET A 31 8.19 8.29 -4.14
CA MET A 31 7.58 7.62 -2.98
C MET A 31 8.64 7.23 -1.93
N ASN A 32 9.42 8.21 -1.47
CA ASN A 32 10.59 7.93 -0.65
C ASN A 32 10.23 7.53 0.79
N ALA A 33 9.11 7.99 1.32
CA ALA A 33 8.64 7.57 2.65
C ALA A 33 8.23 6.11 2.65
N TYR A 34 7.55 5.66 1.58
CA TYR A 34 7.22 4.24 1.38
C TYR A 34 8.49 3.38 1.28
N LEU A 35 9.41 3.76 0.40
CA LEU A 35 10.66 3.03 0.15
C LEU A 35 11.58 3.01 1.39
N ALA A 36 11.55 4.06 2.23
CA ALA A 36 12.31 4.06 3.47
C ALA A 36 11.89 2.92 4.40
N VAL A 37 10.59 2.62 4.48
CA VAL A 37 10.07 1.54 5.32
C VAL A 37 10.56 0.17 4.83
N SER A 38 10.51 -0.09 3.52
CA SER A 38 10.87 -1.39 2.94
C SER A 38 12.38 -1.63 2.88
N ARG A 39 13.20 -0.58 2.95
CA ARG A 39 14.63 -0.62 2.67
C ARG A 39 15.43 -1.60 3.55
N GLY A 40 14.92 -1.96 4.72
CA GLY A 40 15.54 -2.94 5.61
C GLY A 40 15.13 -4.39 5.34
N SER A 41 14.31 -4.66 4.33
CA SER A 41 13.87 -6.01 3.97
C SER A 41 14.52 -6.51 2.69
N GLU A 42 14.83 -7.80 2.62
CA GLU A 42 15.20 -8.48 1.38
C GLU A 42 13.99 -8.73 0.45
N ASN A 43 12.78 -8.66 1.01
CA ASN A 43 11.53 -8.79 0.25
C ASN A 43 11.17 -7.46 -0.41
N PRO A 44 10.99 -7.42 -1.75
CA PRO A 44 10.69 -6.17 -2.45
C PRO A 44 9.29 -5.63 -2.09
N ALA A 45 9.19 -4.31 -2.04
CA ALA A 45 7.92 -3.62 -1.86
C ALA A 45 7.14 -3.53 -3.17
N TYR A 46 5.80 -3.63 -3.06
CA TYR A 46 4.88 -3.48 -4.18
C TYR A 46 3.66 -2.66 -3.77
N LEU A 47 3.27 -1.71 -4.62
CA LEU A 47 1.98 -1.04 -4.53
C LEU A 47 1.07 -1.64 -5.62
N SER A 48 0.00 -2.31 -5.21
CA SER A 48 -0.95 -2.92 -6.14
C SER A 48 -2.20 -2.06 -6.23
N VAL A 49 -2.57 -1.66 -7.44
CA VAL A 49 -3.73 -0.82 -7.74
C VAL A 49 -4.73 -1.66 -8.52
N ILE A 50 -5.90 -1.89 -7.95
CA ILE A 50 -6.98 -2.72 -8.49
C ILE A 50 -8.12 -1.77 -8.89
N GLU A 51 -8.33 -1.59 -10.19
CA GLU A 51 -9.39 -0.72 -10.71
C GLU A 51 -10.60 -1.57 -11.13
N TYR A 52 -11.73 -1.33 -10.51
CA TYR A 52 -13.03 -1.89 -10.91
C TYR A 52 -13.88 -0.81 -11.58
N LYS A 53 -14.34 -1.07 -12.80
CA LYS A 53 -15.12 -0.13 -13.63
C LYS A 53 -16.43 -0.77 -14.04
N ASN A 54 -17.54 -0.36 -13.41
CA ASN A 54 -18.87 -0.87 -13.71
C ASN A 54 -20.00 0.15 -13.50
N HIS A 55 -19.65 1.44 -13.30
CA HIS A 55 -20.66 2.48 -13.16
C HIS A 55 -21.33 2.76 -14.51
N PRO A 56 -22.68 2.93 -14.57
CA PRO A 56 -23.42 3.25 -15.81
C PRO A 56 -22.93 4.52 -16.52
N ASN A 57 -22.44 5.50 -15.75
CA ASN A 57 -21.73 6.66 -16.28
C ASN A 57 -20.21 6.40 -16.19
N PRO A 58 -19.51 6.17 -17.31
CA PRO A 58 -18.07 5.91 -17.29
C PRO A 58 -17.22 7.07 -16.75
N ALA A 59 -17.76 8.30 -16.77
CA ALA A 59 -17.10 9.49 -16.24
C ALA A 59 -17.33 9.70 -14.72
N ALA A 60 -18.07 8.81 -14.06
CA ALA A 60 -18.24 8.89 -12.62
C ALA A 60 -16.90 8.70 -11.91
N LYS A 61 -16.61 9.61 -10.99
CA LYS A 61 -15.39 9.55 -10.17
C LYS A 61 -15.35 8.28 -9.33
N PRO A 62 -14.19 7.66 -9.16
CA PRO A 62 -14.08 6.44 -8.36
C PRO A 62 -14.12 6.74 -6.85
N ILE A 63 -14.57 5.75 -6.08
CA ILE A 63 -14.26 5.62 -4.66
C ILE A 63 -12.92 4.91 -4.55
N VAL A 64 -12.00 5.42 -3.73
CA VAL A 64 -10.70 4.78 -3.51
C VAL A 64 -10.65 4.17 -2.11
N LEU A 65 -10.20 2.93 -2.03
CA LEU A 65 -9.96 2.20 -0.78
C LEU A 65 -8.46 1.93 -0.67
N VAL A 66 -7.83 2.42 0.40
CA VAL A 66 -6.39 2.23 0.64
C VAL A 66 -6.19 1.32 1.85
N GLY A 67 -5.41 0.27 1.67
CA GLY A 67 -5.12 -0.72 2.70
C GLY A 67 -3.63 -0.82 3.03
N LYS A 68 -3.28 -0.62 4.30
CA LYS A 68 -1.95 -0.95 4.83
C LYS A 68 -1.70 -2.45 4.66
N GLY A 69 -0.59 -2.82 4.02
CA GLY A 69 -0.23 -4.18 3.66
C GLY A 69 1.15 -4.59 4.17
N LEU A 70 1.50 -4.25 5.42
CA LEU A 70 2.75 -4.68 6.02
C LEU A 70 2.68 -6.18 6.33
N THR A 71 3.43 -6.97 5.56
CA THR A 71 3.41 -8.45 5.67
C THR A 71 4.14 -8.95 6.92
N PHE A 72 5.04 -8.12 7.45
CA PHE A 72 5.62 -8.27 8.77
C PHE A 72 6.17 -6.93 9.29
N VAL A 73 6.07 -6.68 10.59
CA VAL A 73 6.58 -5.47 11.25
C VAL A 73 7.37 -5.88 12.50
N SER A 74 8.70 -5.84 12.39
CA SER A 74 9.57 -5.96 13.56
C SER A 74 9.69 -4.65 14.34
N GLY A 75 9.30 -3.52 13.72
CA GLY A 75 9.55 -2.16 14.18
C GLY A 75 10.78 -1.53 13.52
N GLY A 76 11.56 -2.30 12.76
CA GLY A 76 12.83 -1.83 12.18
C GLY A 76 13.89 -1.59 13.25
N ILE A 77 14.63 -0.49 13.18
CA ILE A 77 15.64 -0.10 14.18
C ILE A 77 14.99 0.18 15.56
N SER A 78 13.79 0.75 15.60
CA SER A 78 12.98 0.87 16.82
C SER A 78 12.25 -0.46 17.09
N ILE A 79 13.01 -1.53 17.31
CA ILE A 79 12.51 -2.90 17.37
C ILE A 79 11.50 -3.11 18.50
N LYS A 80 10.43 -3.84 18.18
CA LYS A 80 9.42 -4.26 19.15
C LYS A 80 10.00 -5.26 20.16
N PRO A 81 9.42 -5.37 21.37
CA PRO A 81 9.64 -6.53 22.21
C PRO A 81 9.31 -7.83 21.49
N SER A 82 10.02 -8.93 21.81
CA SER A 82 9.77 -10.24 21.18
C SER A 82 8.42 -10.84 21.52
N GLU A 83 7.83 -10.43 22.66
CA GLU A 83 6.50 -10.89 23.10
C GLU A 83 5.44 -10.51 22.05
N ALA A 84 4.71 -11.54 21.56
CA ALA A 84 3.65 -11.41 20.54
C ALA A 84 4.12 -10.78 19.20
N MET A 85 5.43 -10.70 18.92
CA MET A 85 5.91 -10.13 17.64
C MET A 85 5.45 -10.97 16.43
N ASP A 86 5.22 -12.27 16.60
CA ASP A 86 4.69 -13.15 15.57
C ASP A 86 3.27 -12.77 15.09
N GLU A 87 2.52 -12.04 15.89
CA GLU A 87 1.21 -11.48 15.50
C GLU A 87 1.35 -10.38 14.43
N MET A 88 2.54 -9.82 14.24
CA MET A 88 2.79 -8.79 13.23
C MET A 88 2.68 -9.30 11.78
N LYS A 89 2.53 -10.60 11.58
CA LYS A 89 2.10 -11.19 10.29
C LYS A 89 0.67 -10.78 9.89
N TYR A 90 -0.13 -10.25 10.82
CA TYR A 90 -1.49 -9.77 10.58
C TYR A 90 -1.56 -8.27 10.25
N ASP A 91 -0.43 -7.56 10.25
CA ASP A 91 -0.40 -6.11 10.03
C ASP A 91 -0.67 -5.70 8.56
N MET A 92 -1.03 -6.68 7.76
CA MET A 92 -1.56 -6.53 6.40
C MET A 92 -3.10 -6.57 6.36
N GLY A 93 -3.77 -6.54 7.50
CA GLY A 93 -5.24 -6.63 7.60
C GLY A 93 -5.98 -5.55 6.83
N GLY A 94 -5.43 -4.33 6.73
CA GLY A 94 -5.98 -3.27 5.90
C GLY A 94 -6.01 -3.65 4.41
N ALA A 95 -4.89 -4.14 3.88
CA ALA A 95 -4.82 -4.62 2.49
C ALA A 95 -5.74 -5.84 2.25
N ALA A 96 -5.82 -6.76 3.21
CA ALA A 96 -6.72 -7.90 3.14
C ALA A 96 -8.20 -7.47 3.08
N SER A 97 -8.59 -6.46 3.86
CA SER A 97 -9.94 -5.89 3.85
C SER A 97 -10.26 -5.23 2.51
N VAL A 98 -9.33 -4.45 1.96
CA VAL A 98 -9.49 -3.85 0.62
C VAL A 98 -9.63 -4.94 -0.45
N TYR A 99 -8.74 -5.95 -0.44
CA TYR A 99 -8.81 -7.07 -1.38
C TYR A 99 -10.16 -7.80 -1.32
N GLY A 100 -10.61 -8.17 -0.11
CA GLY A 100 -11.89 -8.84 0.08
C GLY A 100 -13.07 -7.98 -0.39
N THR A 101 -13.03 -6.68 -0.15
CA THR A 101 -14.05 -5.73 -0.61
C THR A 101 -14.07 -5.63 -2.14
N MET A 102 -12.90 -5.51 -2.80
CA MET A 102 -12.82 -5.46 -4.26
C MET A 102 -13.35 -6.74 -4.90
N LYS A 103 -13.03 -7.90 -4.31
CA LYS A 103 -13.57 -9.18 -4.75
C LYS A 103 -15.10 -9.23 -4.62
N ALA A 104 -15.64 -8.83 -3.46
CA ALA A 104 -17.09 -8.81 -3.22
C ALA A 104 -17.82 -7.86 -4.18
N ILE A 105 -17.29 -6.65 -4.42
CA ILE A 105 -17.83 -5.68 -5.38
C ILE A 105 -17.91 -6.28 -6.79
N ALA A 106 -16.85 -6.99 -7.21
CA ALA A 106 -16.81 -7.63 -8.51
C ALA A 106 -17.79 -8.80 -8.63
N GLU A 107 -17.88 -9.66 -7.61
CA GLU A 107 -18.84 -10.79 -7.58
C GLU A 107 -20.30 -10.31 -7.59
N MET A 108 -20.58 -9.24 -6.84
CA MET A 108 -21.93 -8.64 -6.78
C MET A 108 -22.25 -7.78 -8.00
N GLN A 109 -21.28 -7.52 -8.88
CA GLN A 109 -21.43 -6.65 -10.05
C GLN A 109 -22.02 -5.28 -9.73
N LEU A 110 -21.56 -4.66 -8.63
CA LEU A 110 -22.09 -3.37 -8.19
C LEU A 110 -21.87 -2.29 -9.25
N PRO A 111 -22.86 -1.39 -9.48
CA PRO A 111 -22.78 -0.34 -10.49
C PRO A 111 -21.94 0.85 -9.99
N LEU A 112 -20.65 0.64 -9.72
CA LEU A 112 -19.70 1.57 -9.15
C LEU A 112 -18.39 1.60 -9.95
N ASN A 113 -17.63 2.68 -9.81
CA ASN A 113 -16.20 2.72 -10.09
C ASN A 113 -15.45 2.73 -8.75
N VAL A 114 -14.61 1.75 -8.52
CA VAL A 114 -13.86 1.62 -7.25
C VAL A 114 -12.41 1.27 -7.56
N ILE A 115 -11.50 1.88 -6.81
CA ILE A 115 -10.07 1.59 -6.88
C ILE A 115 -9.63 1.08 -5.51
N GLY A 116 -9.16 -0.16 -5.45
CA GLY A 116 -8.53 -0.75 -4.28
C GLY A 116 -7.02 -0.65 -4.37
N VAL A 117 -6.36 -0.16 -3.33
CA VAL A 117 -4.90 -0.03 -3.29
C VAL A 117 -4.34 -0.82 -2.12
N LEU A 118 -3.45 -1.76 -2.42
CA LEU A 118 -2.75 -2.59 -1.44
C LEU A 118 -1.32 -2.08 -1.32
N ALA A 119 -0.99 -1.46 -0.19
CA ALA A 119 0.33 -0.91 0.08
C ALA A 119 1.21 -1.96 0.77
N GLY A 120 1.84 -2.84 -0.02
CA GLY A 120 2.54 -4.04 0.43
C GLY A 120 4.05 -3.85 0.60
N CYS A 121 4.55 -4.03 1.83
CA CYS A 121 5.99 -4.11 2.11
C CYS A 121 6.23 -4.81 3.46
N GLU A 122 7.48 -4.83 3.92
CA GLU A 122 7.89 -5.42 5.18
C GLU A 122 8.83 -4.45 5.91
N ASN A 123 8.68 -4.30 7.23
CA ASN A 123 9.51 -3.41 8.05
C ASN A 123 10.48 -4.25 8.91
N MET A 124 11.75 -4.29 8.50
CA MET A 124 12.79 -5.09 9.12
C MET A 124 14.00 -4.24 9.55
N PRO A 125 14.74 -4.65 10.61
CA PRO A 125 16.01 -4.06 10.96
C PRO A 125 17.10 -4.60 10.04
N ASP A 126 17.93 -3.72 9.55
CA ASP A 126 19.07 -4.05 8.68
C ASP A 126 20.10 -2.93 8.71
N GLY A 127 21.31 -3.19 8.21
CA GLY A 127 22.34 -2.14 8.04
C GLY A 127 21.93 -1.02 7.07
N ASN A 128 20.99 -1.29 6.16
CA ASN A 128 20.43 -0.32 5.21
C ASN A 128 19.08 0.25 5.65
N ALA A 129 18.51 -0.20 6.79
CA ALA A 129 17.21 0.28 7.26
C ALA A 129 17.24 1.78 7.61
N TYR A 130 16.09 2.44 7.47
CA TYR A 130 15.93 3.81 7.94
C TYR A 130 15.95 3.90 9.47
N ARG A 131 16.26 5.06 10.02
CA ARG A 131 16.58 5.24 11.43
C ARG A 131 15.81 6.40 12.04
N PRO A 132 15.58 6.39 13.36
CA PRO A 132 15.19 7.60 14.08
C PRO A 132 16.20 8.73 13.82
N GLY A 133 15.69 9.92 13.52
CA GLY A 133 16.48 11.09 13.12
C GLY A 133 16.65 11.26 11.61
N ASP A 134 16.30 10.27 10.80
CA ASP A 134 16.27 10.43 9.34
C ASP A 134 15.19 11.42 8.92
N ILE A 135 15.49 12.25 7.91
CA ILE A 135 14.53 13.16 7.29
C ILE A 135 14.19 12.62 5.90
N LEU A 136 12.92 12.31 5.70
CA LEU A 136 12.40 11.77 4.45
C LEU A 136 11.67 12.87 3.68
N THR A 137 11.88 12.94 2.36
CA THR A 137 11.05 13.76 1.48
C THR A 137 9.97 12.87 0.87
N THR A 138 8.71 13.12 1.20
CA THR A 138 7.57 12.35 0.72
C THR A 138 7.24 12.66 -0.74
N MET A 139 6.36 11.86 -1.36
CA MET A 139 5.87 12.09 -2.71
C MET A 139 5.20 13.46 -2.91
N SER A 140 4.56 14.01 -1.87
CA SER A 140 3.98 15.36 -1.90
C SER A 140 5.01 16.50 -1.82
N GLY A 141 6.29 16.18 -1.59
CA GLY A 141 7.38 17.15 -1.39
C GLY A 141 7.55 17.63 0.05
N LEU A 142 6.66 17.23 0.96
CA LEU A 142 6.82 17.53 2.38
C LEU A 142 7.94 16.69 3.00
N THR A 143 8.65 17.25 3.96
CA THR A 143 9.67 16.52 4.72
C THR A 143 9.09 16.02 6.04
N VAL A 144 9.51 14.81 6.42
CA VAL A 144 9.11 14.15 7.66
C VAL A 144 10.35 13.71 8.41
N GLU A 145 10.49 14.14 9.67
CA GLU A 145 11.47 13.58 10.57
C GLU A 145 10.95 12.27 11.18
N VAL A 146 11.73 11.21 11.04
CA VAL A 146 11.43 9.92 11.64
C VAL A 146 11.84 9.93 13.11
N LEU A 147 10.90 9.81 14.03
CA LEU A 147 11.19 9.70 15.46
C LEU A 147 11.15 8.24 15.96
N ASN A 148 10.37 7.39 15.26
CA ASN A 148 10.19 5.99 15.61
C ASN A 148 9.93 5.18 14.34
N THR A 149 10.78 4.21 14.04
CA THR A 149 10.64 3.38 12.83
C THR A 149 9.52 2.34 12.94
N ASP A 150 8.94 2.15 14.12
CA ASP A 150 7.72 1.34 14.33
C ASP A 150 6.42 2.12 14.07
N ALA A 151 6.53 3.37 13.62
CA ALA A 151 5.40 4.17 13.12
C ALA A 151 5.39 4.21 11.58
N GLU A 152 5.71 3.09 10.94
CA GLU A 152 5.95 2.91 9.52
C GLU A 152 4.69 2.99 8.65
N GLY A 153 3.55 2.54 9.16
CA GLY A 153 2.29 2.51 8.40
C GLY A 153 1.88 3.88 7.88
N ARG A 154 2.03 4.93 8.68
CA ARG A 154 1.74 6.31 8.25
C ARG A 154 2.69 6.80 7.16
N LEU A 155 3.92 6.31 7.10
CA LEU A 155 4.89 6.64 6.06
C LEU A 155 4.56 5.97 4.73
N VAL A 156 4.18 4.69 4.77
CA VAL A 156 3.68 3.96 3.60
C VAL A 156 2.39 4.60 3.08
N LEU A 157 1.46 4.96 3.97
CA LEU A 157 0.19 5.51 3.59
C LEU A 157 0.28 6.96 3.08
N CYS A 158 1.17 7.81 3.58
CA CYS A 158 1.25 9.19 3.12
C CYS A 158 1.61 9.28 1.62
N ASP A 159 2.56 8.48 1.14
CA ASP A 159 2.91 8.42 -0.28
C ASP A 159 1.79 7.76 -1.10
N THR A 160 1.15 6.72 -0.55
CA THR A 160 0.03 6.05 -1.21
C THR A 160 -1.16 6.99 -1.36
N LEU A 161 -1.50 7.80 -0.34
CA LEU A 161 -2.58 8.77 -0.41
C LEU A 161 -2.29 9.88 -1.42
N THR A 162 -1.06 10.38 -1.50
CA THR A 162 -0.64 11.31 -2.56
C THR A 162 -0.73 10.65 -3.94
N TYR A 163 -0.32 9.39 -4.05
CA TYR A 163 -0.40 8.66 -5.31
C TYR A 163 -1.83 8.56 -5.86
N VAL A 164 -2.82 8.30 -5.01
CA VAL A 164 -4.21 8.08 -5.46
C VAL A 164 -4.95 9.36 -5.86
N GLU A 165 -4.43 10.54 -5.52
CA GLU A 165 -4.98 11.83 -5.99
C GLU A 165 -5.09 11.92 -7.51
N ARG A 166 -4.21 11.21 -8.26
CA ARG A 166 -4.22 11.15 -9.73
C ARG A 166 -5.50 10.60 -10.34
N PHE A 167 -6.26 9.84 -9.57
CA PHE A 167 -7.53 9.28 -10.00
C PHE A 167 -8.71 10.24 -9.81
N GLU A 168 -8.47 11.43 -9.26
CA GLU A 168 -9.49 12.43 -8.93
C GLU A 168 -10.71 11.84 -8.19
N PRO A 169 -10.49 11.09 -7.09
CA PRO A 169 -11.54 10.31 -6.45
C PRO A 169 -12.65 11.20 -5.88
N GLU A 170 -13.87 10.65 -5.82
CA GLU A 170 -14.97 11.25 -5.07
C GLU A 170 -14.73 11.15 -3.56
N LEU A 171 -14.13 10.04 -3.13
CA LEU A 171 -13.84 9.72 -1.75
C LEU A 171 -12.61 8.80 -1.66
N VAL A 172 -11.80 8.98 -0.61
CA VAL A 172 -10.72 8.07 -0.21
C VAL A 172 -10.98 7.57 1.21
#